data_e27f8321620ec95c950c93af40a444b9
#
_entry.id   e27f8321620ec95c950c93af40a444b9
#
_cell.length_a   1.000
_cell.length_b   1.000
_cell.length_c   1.000
_cell.angle_alpha   90.00
_cell.angle_beta   90.00
_cell.angle_gamma   90.00
#
_symmetry.space_group_name_H-M   'P 1'
#
loop_
_entity.id
_entity.type
_entity.pdbx_description
1 polymer ?
#
loop_
_entity_poly.entity_id
_entity_poly.type
_entity_poly.pdbx_seq_one_letter_code
_entity_poly.pdbx_strand_id
1 'polypeptide(L)'
;MNGDRVLIKQILLGDRITENEEQIIFDIIPELKEEKGFAQNNPWHIYDVWNHTKKVFENSKADEEIRMVLLLHDIGKPHSYQDDESGVRHFRDHSQKSAEISKSILERLGYTEEQIKEISFLIENHDKTIQPKSINVDNIEKYKKLLYIQYCDASGYNPEYIQRVYEKLDKLSLYLKEYKLKHIHTKNYERYR
;
A
#
# COMPACT_ATOMS: atom_id res chain seq x y z
N MET A 1 21.81 2.86 -14.00
CA MET A 1 20.50 2.48 -13.46
C MET A 1 20.42 0.96 -13.55
N ASN A 2 20.04 0.24 -12.50
CA ASN A 2 19.94 -1.21 -12.49
C ASN A 2 18.89 -1.65 -13.54
N GLY A 3 19.22 -2.61 -14.43
CA GLY A 3 18.33 -3.09 -15.48
C GLY A 3 17.01 -3.62 -14.94
N ASP A 4 17.03 -4.34 -13.81
CA ASP A 4 15.86 -4.87 -13.13
C ASP A 4 14.93 -3.77 -12.67
N ARG A 5 15.46 -2.67 -12.13
CA ARG A 5 14.67 -1.50 -11.76
C ARG A 5 13.95 -0.87 -12.95
N VAL A 6 14.61 -0.81 -14.11
CA VAL A 6 14.00 -0.26 -15.34
C VAL A 6 12.82 -1.12 -15.77
N LEU A 7 12.98 -2.45 -15.75
CA LEU A 7 11.89 -3.39 -16.10
C LEU A 7 10.73 -3.29 -15.12
N ILE A 8 11.00 -3.33 -13.82
CA ILE A 8 9.97 -3.18 -12.78
C ILE A 8 9.24 -1.83 -12.94
N LYS A 9 9.96 -0.73 -13.16
CA LYS A 9 9.35 0.59 -13.38
C LYS A 9 8.41 0.58 -14.58
N GLN A 10 8.77 -0.05 -15.70
CA GLN A 10 7.91 -0.15 -16.88
C GLN A 10 6.61 -0.89 -16.54
N ILE A 11 6.70 -1.99 -15.79
CA ILE A 11 5.52 -2.75 -15.33
C ILE A 11 4.66 -1.90 -14.39
N LEU A 12 5.30 -1.20 -13.43
CA LEU A 12 4.59 -0.32 -12.49
C LEU A 12 3.83 0.82 -13.17
N LEU A 13 4.23 1.25 -14.35
CA LEU A 13 3.55 2.28 -15.14
C LEU A 13 2.45 1.72 -16.07
N GLY A 14 2.29 0.40 -16.16
CA GLY A 14 1.24 -0.27 -16.91
C GLY A 14 -0.13 -0.24 -16.20
N ASP A 15 -1.21 -0.57 -16.92
CA ASP A 15 -2.57 -0.58 -16.34
C ASP A 15 -2.85 -1.83 -15.50
N ARG A 16 -2.20 -2.93 -15.80
CA ARG A 16 -2.36 -4.24 -15.13
C ARG A 16 -1.08 -5.05 -15.23
N ILE A 17 -0.95 -6.06 -14.39
CA ILE A 17 0.13 -7.05 -14.46
C ILE A 17 -0.35 -8.21 -15.33
N THR A 18 0.27 -8.38 -16.51
CA THR A 18 0.04 -9.52 -17.41
C THR A 18 0.78 -10.76 -16.92
N GLU A 19 0.46 -11.95 -17.47
CA GLU A 19 1.16 -13.20 -17.11
C GLU A 19 2.68 -13.14 -17.39
N ASN A 20 3.08 -12.50 -18.50
CA ASN A 20 4.50 -12.31 -18.82
C ASN A 20 5.18 -11.36 -17.82
N GLU A 21 4.51 -10.28 -17.45
CA GLU A 21 5.04 -9.34 -16.44
C GLU A 21 5.07 -9.95 -15.05
N GLU A 22 4.09 -10.79 -14.70
CA GLU A 22 4.11 -11.59 -13.46
C GLU A 22 5.38 -12.43 -13.37
N GLN A 23 5.75 -13.13 -14.47
CA GLN A 23 6.96 -13.93 -14.49
C GLN A 23 8.22 -13.07 -14.31
N ILE A 24 8.28 -11.91 -14.99
CA ILE A 24 9.39 -10.95 -14.84
C ILE A 24 9.48 -10.44 -13.39
N ILE A 25 8.34 -10.08 -12.79
CA ILE A 25 8.30 -9.66 -11.38
C ILE A 25 8.87 -10.76 -10.48
N PHE A 26 8.43 -12.00 -10.66
CA PHE A 26 8.88 -13.14 -9.84
C PHE A 26 10.34 -13.51 -10.05
N ASP A 27 10.93 -13.21 -11.19
CA ASP A 27 12.35 -13.44 -11.44
C ASP A 27 13.21 -12.36 -10.80
N ILE A 28 12.71 -11.12 -10.74
CA ILE A 28 13.40 -9.98 -10.13
C ILE A 28 13.14 -9.90 -8.61
N ILE A 29 11.92 -10.21 -8.18
CA ILE A 29 11.46 -10.17 -6.78
C ILE A 29 10.89 -11.56 -6.42
N PRO A 30 11.76 -12.56 -6.23
CA PRO A 30 11.32 -13.93 -5.98
C PRO A 30 10.52 -14.09 -4.68
N GLU A 31 10.65 -13.15 -3.75
CA GLU A 31 9.90 -13.11 -2.49
C GLU A 31 8.38 -13.02 -2.71
N LEU A 32 7.94 -12.40 -3.81
CA LEU A 32 6.52 -12.30 -4.17
C LEU A 32 5.91 -13.65 -4.62
N LYS A 33 6.73 -14.64 -4.97
CA LYS A 33 6.22 -15.98 -5.35
C LYS A 33 5.41 -16.65 -4.24
N GLU A 34 5.74 -16.36 -2.98
CA GLU A 34 5.07 -16.92 -1.82
C GLU A 34 3.63 -16.43 -1.64
N GLU A 35 3.29 -15.29 -2.25
CA GLU A 35 1.92 -14.77 -2.25
C GLU A 35 0.98 -15.56 -3.17
N LYS A 36 1.54 -16.17 -4.25
CA LYS A 36 0.75 -16.85 -5.26
C LYS A 36 0.16 -18.15 -4.72
N GLY A 37 -1.18 -18.23 -4.69
CA GLY A 37 -1.92 -19.35 -4.10
C GLY A 37 -1.97 -19.33 -2.57
N PHE A 38 -1.39 -18.31 -1.89
CA PHE A 38 -1.48 -18.20 -0.44
C PHE A 38 -2.87 -17.71 -0.03
N ALA A 39 -3.72 -18.64 0.36
CA ALA A 39 -5.11 -18.34 0.74
C ALA A 39 -5.18 -17.50 2.01
N GLN A 40 -6.02 -16.46 1.99
CA GLN A 40 -6.16 -15.55 3.13
C GLN A 40 -7.14 -16.06 4.19
N ASN A 41 -8.05 -16.97 3.85
CA ASN A 41 -8.96 -17.68 4.77
C ASN A 41 -9.64 -16.78 5.81
N ASN A 42 -10.11 -15.60 5.41
CA ASN A 42 -10.86 -14.71 6.27
C ASN A 42 -11.99 -14.02 5.49
N PRO A 43 -13.05 -13.51 6.16
CA PRO A 43 -14.21 -12.96 5.48
C PRO A 43 -13.95 -11.72 4.60
N TRP A 44 -12.86 -10.99 4.88
CA TRP A 44 -12.54 -9.75 4.17
C TRP A 44 -11.96 -9.98 2.78
N HIS A 45 -11.41 -11.16 2.50
CA HIS A 45 -10.67 -11.45 1.27
C HIS A 45 -11.25 -12.63 0.54
N ILE A 46 -11.49 -12.47 -0.77
CA ILE A 46 -11.94 -13.53 -1.67
C ILE A 46 -10.82 -14.04 -2.59
N TYR A 47 -9.70 -13.34 -2.61
CA TYR A 47 -8.50 -13.66 -3.40
C TYR A 47 -7.41 -14.24 -2.51
N ASP A 48 -6.48 -15.03 -3.08
CA ASP A 48 -5.17 -15.24 -2.48
C ASP A 48 -4.39 -13.92 -2.43
N VAL A 49 -3.24 -13.89 -1.73
CA VAL A 49 -2.50 -12.63 -1.53
C VAL A 49 -2.06 -12.03 -2.87
N TRP A 50 -1.53 -12.84 -3.80
CA TRP A 50 -1.06 -12.34 -5.08
C TRP A 50 -2.18 -11.81 -5.98
N ASN A 51 -3.31 -12.51 -6.07
CA ASN A 51 -4.46 -12.04 -6.85
C ASN A 51 -5.10 -10.81 -6.23
N HIS A 52 -5.09 -10.67 -4.90
CA HIS A 52 -5.43 -9.44 -4.21
C HIS A 52 -4.50 -8.29 -4.62
N THR A 53 -3.17 -8.50 -4.54
CA THR A 53 -2.16 -7.52 -4.96
C THR A 53 -2.35 -7.07 -6.41
N LYS A 54 -2.59 -7.99 -7.35
CA LYS A 54 -2.92 -7.65 -8.75
C LYS A 54 -4.19 -6.80 -8.86
N LYS A 55 -5.23 -7.15 -8.12
CA LYS A 55 -6.50 -6.41 -8.13
C LYS A 55 -6.36 -4.99 -7.60
N VAL A 56 -5.64 -4.83 -6.51
CA VAL A 56 -5.27 -3.52 -5.94
C VAL A 56 -4.47 -2.69 -6.95
N PHE A 57 -3.50 -3.31 -7.61
CA PHE A 57 -2.66 -2.67 -8.62
C PHE A 57 -3.47 -2.18 -9.83
N GLU A 58 -4.38 -2.99 -10.38
CA GLU A 58 -5.27 -2.62 -11.50
C GLU A 58 -6.16 -1.42 -11.21
N ASN A 59 -6.60 -1.28 -9.97
CA ASN A 59 -7.48 -0.18 -9.55
C ASN A 59 -6.71 1.09 -9.16
N SER A 60 -5.37 1.05 -9.18
CA SER A 60 -4.55 2.22 -8.90
C SER A 60 -4.19 2.99 -10.17
N LYS A 61 -4.21 4.34 -10.07
CA LYS A 61 -3.66 5.25 -11.09
C LYS A 61 -2.71 6.20 -10.36
N ALA A 62 -1.51 5.73 -10.09
CA ALA A 62 -0.54 6.44 -9.28
C ALA A 62 0.84 6.45 -9.94
N ASP A 63 1.76 7.19 -9.36
CA ASP A 63 3.16 7.17 -9.73
C ASP A 63 3.89 5.87 -9.33
N GLU A 64 5.13 5.74 -9.76
CA GLU A 64 5.99 4.58 -9.49
C GLU A 64 6.08 4.25 -8.00
N GLU A 65 6.21 5.27 -7.14
CA GLU A 65 6.40 5.08 -5.70
C GLU A 65 5.19 4.41 -5.06
N ILE A 66 4.01 4.95 -5.28
CA ILE A 66 2.76 4.40 -4.74
C ILE A 66 2.50 2.99 -5.29
N ARG A 67 2.75 2.77 -6.58
CA ARG A 67 2.56 1.45 -7.18
C ARG A 67 3.57 0.41 -6.67
N MET A 68 4.78 0.82 -6.33
CA MET A 68 5.74 -0.03 -5.64
C MET A 68 5.23 -0.38 -4.23
N VAL A 69 4.66 0.57 -3.49
CA VAL A 69 4.00 0.28 -2.20
C VAL A 69 2.89 -0.75 -2.38
N LEU A 70 2.00 -0.57 -3.37
CA LEU A 70 0.90 -1.50 -3.63
C LEU A 70 1.37 -2.88 -4.08
N LEU A 71 2.50 -2.99 -4.77
CA LEU A 71 3.10 -4.27 -5.15
C LEU A 71 3.65 -5.04 -3.94
N LEU A 72 4.16 -4.34 -2.93
CA LEU A 72 4.89 -4.93 -1.80
C LEU A 72 4.12 -4.92 -0.47
N HIS A 73 2.91 -4.30 -0.40
CA HIS A 73 2.23 -4.03 0.87
C HIS A 73 1.92 -5.29 1.69
N ASP A 74 1.62 -6.38 1.03
CA ASP A 74 1.18 -7.63 1.63
C ASP A 74 2.22 -8.77 1.63
N ILE A 75 3.45 -8.50 1.14
CA ILE A 75 4.53 -9.51 1.01
C ILE A 75 4.89 -10.18 2.36
N GLY A 76 4.55 -9.57 3.47
CA GLY A 76 4.74 -10.11 4.81
C GLY A 76 3.67 -11.10 5.26
N LYS A 77 2.51 -11.21 4.59
CA LYS A 77 1.40 -12.07 5.01
C LYS A 77 1.76 -13.55 5.12
N PRO A 78 2.50 -14.15 4.17
CA PRO A 78 2.94 -15.53 4.29
C PRO A 78 3.85 -15.81 5.50
N HIS A 79 4.48 -14.78 6.06
CA HIS A 79 5.43 -14.86 7.17
C HIS A 79 4.86 -14.43 8.53
N SER A 80 3.58 -14.03 8.60
CA SER A 80 2.97 -13.42 9.80
C SER A 80 1.54 -13.90 10.06
N TYR A 81 1.15 -15.04 9.51
CA TYR A 81 -0.21 -15.57 9.68
C TYR A 81 -0.35 -16.45 10.92
N GLN A 82 -1.55 -16.46 11.45
CA GLN A 82 -1.98 -17.37 12.51
C GLN A 82 -3.44 -17.74 12.26
N ASP A 83 -3.74 -19.02 12.18
CA ASP A 83 -5.12 -19.52 12.09
C ASP A 83 -5.70 -19.66 13.50
N ASP A 84 -6.93 -19.20 13.72
CA ASP A 84 -7.65 -19.42 14.97
C ASP A 84 -8.36 -20.79 14.99
N GLU A 85 -9.03 -21.11 16.10
CA GLU A 85 -9.73 -22.38 16.29
C GLU A 85 -10.85 -22.64 15.28
N SER A 86 -11.39 -21.60 14.65
CA SER A 86 -12.40 -21.68 13.60
C SER A 86 -11.83 -21.82 12.19
N GLY A 87 -10.51 -21.77 12.05
CA GLY A 87 -9.79 -21.79 10.77
C GLY A 87 -9.73 -20.44 10.06
N VAL A 88 -10.14 -19.36 10.75
CA VAL A 88 -9.99 -17.99 10.22
C VAL A 88 -8.55 -17.53 10.39
N ARG A 89 -7.97 -17.03 9.30
CA ARG A 89 -6.59 -16.56 9.23
C ARG A 89 -6.45 -15.09 9.61
N HIS A 90 -5.53 -14.81 10.52
CA HIS A 90 -5.16 -13.48 10.99
C HIS A 90 -3.72 -13.17 10.58
N PHE A 91 -3.47 -11.94 10.18
CA PHE A 91 -2.15 -11.46 9.71
C PHE A 91 -1.63 -10.36 10.62
N ARG A 92 -1.37 -10.70 11.88
CA ARG A 92 -0.86 -9.71 12.84
C ARG A 92 0.54 -9.26 12.42
N ASP A 93 0.76 -7.93 12.47
CA ASP A 93 2.04 -7.29 12.15
C ASP A 93 2.56 -7.56 10.72
N HIS A 94 1.69 -8.03 9.78
CA HIS A 94 2.12 -8.26 8.40
C HIS A 94 2.65 -7.00 7.73
N SER A 95 2.09 -5.83 8.00
CA SER A 95 2.54 -4.55 7.43
C SER A 95 3.97 -4.20 7.87
N GLN A 96 4.31 -4.47 9.13
CA GLN A 96 5.67 -4.33 9.63
C GLN A 96 6.62 -5.33 8.96
N LYS A 97 6.18 -6.58 8.83
CA LYS A 97 6.95 -7.62 8.15
C LYS A 97 7.14 -7.33 6.67
N SER A 98 6.09 -6.83 6.00
CA SER A 98 6.18 -6.37 4.61
C SER A 98 7.21 -5.24 4.46
N ALA A 99 7.23 -4.27 5.36
CA ALA A 99 8.20 -3.19 5.32
C ALA A 99 9.64 -3.68 5.53
N GLU A 100 9.88 -4.67 6.41
CA GLU A 100 11.20 -5.29 6.60
C GLU A 100 11.69 -5.99 5.33
N ILE A 101 10.85 -6.84 4.72
CA ILE A 101 11.19 -7.56 3.48
C ILE A 101 11.44 -6.57 2.35
N SER A 102 10.58 -5.55 2.23
CA SER A 102 10.66 -4.55 1.17
C SER A 102 11.96 -3.75 1.18
N LYS A 103 12.56 -3.48 2.34
CA LYS A 103 13.84 -2.75 2.42
C LYS A 103 14.92 -3.43 1.61
N SER A 104 15.13 -4.72 1.79
CA SER A 104 16.17 -5.47 1.07
C SER A 104 15.90 -5.54 -0.44
N ILE A 105 14.63 -5.63 -0.83
CA ILE A 105 14.20 -5.60 -2.24
C ILE A 105 14.53 -4.24 -2.86
N LEU A 106 14.14 -3.14 -2.19
CA LEU A 106 14.37 -1.78 -2.67
C LEU A 106 15.86 -1.44 -2.77
N GLU A 107 16.68 -1.88 -1.79
CA GLU A 107 18.14 -1.75 -1.82
C GLU A 107 18.73 -2.48 -3.05
N ARG A 108 18.32 -3.75 -3.26
CA ARG A 108 18.75 -4.56 -4.41
C ARG A 108 18.35 -3.93 -5.75
N LEU A 109 17.20 -3.28 -5.81
CA LEU A 109 16.73 -2.55 -6.99
C LEU A 109 17.38 -1.19 -7.16
N GLY A 110 18.19 -0.72 -6.20
CA GLY A 110 18.95 0.53 -6.28
C GLY A 110 18.11 1.78 -6.02
N TYR A 111 17.11 1.69 -5.16
CA TYR A 111 16.39 2.86 -4.61
C TYR A 111 17.31 3.62 -3.65
N THR A 112 17.13 4.94 -3.55
CA THR A 112 17.89 5.75 -2.58
C THR A 112 17.37 5.52 -1.15
N GLU A 113 18.20 5.81 -0.15
CA GLU A 113 17.79 5.69 1.27
C GLU A 113 16.51 6.48 1.59
N GLU A 114 16.36 7.65 0.96
CA GLU A 114 15.16 8.50 1.14
C GLU A 114 13.91 7.81 0.57
N GLN A 115 14.02 7.26 -0.65
CA GLN A 115 12.92 6.49 -1.26
C GLN A 115 12.58 5.24 -0.45
N ILE A 116 13.60 4.51 0.04
CA ILE A 116 13.39 3.32 0.88
C ILE A 116 12.66 3.69 2.17
N LYS A 117 13.05 4.78 2.83
CA LYS A 117 12.37 5.26 4.04
C LYS A 117 10.91 5.61 3.79
N GLU A 118 10.62 6.33 2.69
CA GLU A 118 9.24 6.73 2.36
C GLU A 118 8.38 5.52 2.00
N ILE A 119 8.84 4.65 1.10
CA ILE A 119 8.12 3.44 0.68
C ILE A 119 7.89 2.51 1.87
N SER A 120 8.92 2.25 2.69
CA SER A 120 8.79 1.39 3.87
C SER A 120 7.82 1.95 4.89
N PHE A 121 7.81 3.28 5.11
CA PHE A 121 6.83 3.92 5.98
C PHE A 121 5.40 3.73 5.47
N LEU A 122 5.18 3.89 4.17
CA LEU A 122 3.86 3.72 3.57
C LEU A 122 3.38 2.27 3.66
N ILE A 123 4.26 1.30 3.42
CA ILE A 123 3.97 -0.14 3.59
C ILE A 123 3.66 -0.46 5.05
N GLU A 124 4.47 -0.01 6.00
CA GLU A 124 4.26 -0.28 7.43
C GLU A 124 2.95 0.29 7.98
N ASN A 125 2.39 1.31 7.33
CA ASN A 125 1.20 2.00 7.81
C ASN A 125 -0.01 1.85 6.89
N HIS A 126 0.05 1.00 5.85
CA HIS A 126 -1.00 0.90 4.83
C HIS A 126 -2.36 0.46 5.41
N ASP A 127 -2.37 -0.41 6.41
CA ASP A 127 -3.56 -0.98 7.06
C ASP A 127 -3.94 -0.29 8.39
N LYS A 128 -3.08 0.62 8.89
CA LYS A 128 -3.32 1.29 10.17
C LYS A 128 -4.39 2.36 10.05
N THR A 129 -5.29 2.39 11.02
CA THR A 129 -6.32 3.43 11.09
C THR A 129 -5.69 4.80 11.27
N ILE A 130 -5.90 5.69 10.30
CA ILE A 130 -5.43 7.08 10.36
C ILE A 130 -6.27 7.83 11.39
N GLN A 131 -5.62 8.35 12.43
CA GLN A 131 -6.27 9.14 13.46
C GLN A 131 -6.24 10.62 13.08
N PRO A 132 -7.39 11.32 12.96
CA PRO A 132 -7.42 12.75 12.60
C PRO A 132 -6.52 13.63 13.47
N LYS A 133 -6.42 13.32 14.77
CA LYS A 133 -5.58 14.05 15.73
C LYS A 133 -4.07 13.95 15.47
N SER A 134 -3.64 12.96 14.67
CA SER A 134 -2.22 12.75 14.32
C SER A 134 -1.81 13.57 13.09
N ILE A 135 -2.76 14.22 12.41
CA ILE A 135 -2.55 14.96 11.17
C ILE A 135 -2.17 16.40 11.51
N ASN A 136 -1.09 16.88 10.92
CA ASN A 136 -0.65 18.26 10.99
C ASN A 136 -0.17 18.75 9.61
N VAL A 137 0.23 20.03 9.52
CA VAL A 137 0.62 20.67 8.26
C VAL A 137 1.85 20.02 7.62
N ASP A 138 2.76 19.47 8.45
CA ASP A 138 4.03 18.92 7.98
C ASP A 138 3.88 17.50 7.44
N ASN A 139 2.85 16.76 7.88
CA ASN A 139 2.65 15.35 7.51
C ASN A 139 1.39 15.10 6.63
N ILE A 140 0.60 16.11 6.33
CA ILE A 140 -0.68 15.95 5.62
C ILE A 140 -0.54 15.26 4.26
N GLU A 141 0.52 15.54 3.50
CA GLU A 141 0.73 14.92 2.18
C GLU A 141 1.04 13.42 2.33
N LYS A 142 1.75 13.03 3.37
CA LYS A 142 2.00 11.62 3.71
C LYS A 142 0.70 10.88 4.05
N TYR A 143 -0.20 11.50 4.82
CA TYR A 143 -1.50 10.93 5.12
C TYR A 143 -2.43 10.85 3.90
N LYS A 144 -2.30 11.74 2.93
CA LYS A 144 -3.02 11.61 1.66
C LYS A 144 -2.54 10.42 0.85
N LYS A 145 -1.23 10.16 0.79
CA LYS A 145 -0.67 8.96 0.17
C LYS A 145 -1.21 7.70 0.84
N LEU A 146 -1.18 7.63 2.19
CA LEU A 146 -1.72 6.51 2.95
C LEU A 146 -3.22 6.31 2.69
N LEU A 147 -4.01 7.38 2.69
CA LEU A 147 -5.43 7.31 2.38
C LEU A 147 -5.68 6.75 0.98
N TYR A 148 -4.91 7.20 -0.02
CA TYR A 148 -5.01 6.69 -1.39
C TYR A 148 -4.66 5.20 -1.46
N ILE A 149 -3.58 4.77 -0.78
CA ILE A 149 -3.19 3.36 -0.68
C ILE A 149 -4.32 2.54 -0.07
N GLN A 150 -4.95 3.01 1.02
CA GLN A 150 -6.09 2.33 1.66
C GLN A 150 -7.32 2.24 0.76
N TYR A 151 -7.59 3.22 -0.10
CA TYR A 151 -8.64 3.12 -1.13
C TYR A 151 -8.32 2.03 -2.16
N CYS A 152 -7.08 1.98 -2.64
CA CYS A 152 -6.65 0.97 -3.59
C CYS A 152 -6.73 -0.43 -2.96
N ASP A 153 -6.20 -0.60 -1.75
CA ASP A 153 -6.21 -1.86 -1.01
C ASP A 153 -7.65 -2.37 -0.79
N ALA A 154 -8.54 -1.50 -0.31
CA ALA A 154 -9.95 -1.83 -0.14
C ALA A 154 -10.64 -2.33 -1.42
N SER A 155 -10.18 -1.92 -2.60
CA SER A 155 -10.74 -2.39 -3.89
C SER A 155 -10.51 -3.88 -4.15
N GLY A 156 -9.56 -4.49 -3.46
CA GLY A 156 -9.27 -5.93 -3.50
C GLY A 156 -10.01 -6.75 -2.43
N TYR A 157 -10.82 -6.13 -1.58
CA TYR A 157 -11.57 -6.82 -0.54
C TYR A 157 -12.81 -7.56 -1.08
N ASN A 158 -13.43 -8.35 -0.23
CA ASN A 158 -14.75 -8.92 -0.50
C ASN A 158 -15.76 -7.79 -0.72
N PRO A 159 -16.54 -7.82 -1.84
CA PRO A 159 -17.50 -6.78 -2.20
C PRO A 159 -18.50 -6.41 -1.09
N GLU A 160 -18.84 -7.33 -0.19
CA GLU A 160 -19.72 -7.08 0.95
C GLU A 160 -19.16 -6.01 1.91
N TYR A 161 -17.85 -5.84 1.96
CA TYR A 161 -17.20 -4.92 2.91
C TYR A 161 -16.69 -3.63 2.27
N ILE A 162 -16.46 -3.61 0.94
CA ILE A 162 -15.86 -2.48 0.22
C ILE A 162 -16.59 -1.17 0.51
N GLN A 163 -17.92 -1.15 0.37
CA GLN A 163 -18.71 0.06 0.57
C GLN A 163 -18.53 0.65 1.98
N ARG A 164 -18.57 -0.19 3.00
CA ARG A 164 -18.37 0.23 4.39
C ARG A 164 -16.96 0.80 4.64
N VAL A 165 -15.96 0.25 3.98
CA VAL A 165 -14.57 0.77 4.07
C VAL A 165 -14.49 2.12 3.40
N TYR A 166 -15.00 2.25 2.18
CA TYR A 166 -15.00 3.53 1.44
C TYR A 166 -15.72 4.65 2.19
N GLU A 167 -16.87 4.39 2.81
CA GLU A 167 -17.56 5.40 3.62
C GLU A 167 -16.71 5.95 4.78
N LYS A 168 -15.84 5.11 5.37
CA LYS A 168 -14.90 5.56 6.42
C LYS A 168 -13.78 6.41 5.81
N LEU A 169 -13.22 5.97 4.67
CA LEU A 169 -12.14 6.67 3.98
C LEU A 169 -12.62 8.02 3.43
N ASP A 170 -13.86 8.10 2.92
CA ASP A 170 -14.48 9.34 2.44
C ASP A 170 -14.59 10.40 3.55
N LYS A 171 -15.00 10.00 4.76
CA LYS A 171 -15.04 10.91 5.92
C LYS A 171 -13.65 11.46 6.24
N LEU A 172 -12.62 10.62 6.17
CA LEU A 172 -11.24 11.03 6.40
C LEU A 172 -10.73 11.92 5.26
N SER A 173 -11.08 11.63 4.01
CA SER A 173 -10.75 12.45 2.85
C SER A 173 -11.31 13.87 2.98
N LEU A 174 -12.56 13.98 3.38
CA LEU A 174 -13.21 15.27 3.65
C LEU A 174 -12.49 16.03 4.77
N TYR A 175 -12.17 15.36 5.87
CA TYR A 175 -11.42 15.95 6.98
C TYR A 175 -10.04 16.50 6.52
N LEU A 176 -9.28 15.72 5.75
CA LEU A 176 -7.97 16.16 5.22
C LEU A 176 -8.09 17.38 4.31
N LYS A 177 -9.14 17.44 3.47
CA LYS A 177 -9.43 18.58 2.60
C LYS A 177 -9.74 19.84 3.41
N GLU A 178 -10.62 19.75 4.39
CA GLU A 178 -10.98 20.86 5.27
C GLU A 178 -9.81 21.33 6.12
N TYR A 179 -9.03 20.40 6.66
CA TYR A 179 -7.83 20.70 7.44
C TYR A 179 -6.84 21.53 6.62
N LYS A 180 -6.53 21.12 5.37
CA LYS A 180 -5.63 21.86 4.48
C LYS A 180 -6.15 23.27 4.20
N LEU A 181 -7.43 23.45 3.93
CA LEU A 181 -8.02 24.76 3.67
C LEU A 181 -7.88 25.70 4.88
N LYS A 182 -8.20 25.24 6.08
CA LYS A 182 -8.08 26.04 7.31
C LYS A 182 -6.64 26.53 7.56
N HIS A 183 -5.65 25.67 7.34
CA HIS A 183 -4.25 25.99 7.65
C HIS A 183 -3.53 26.78 6.56
N ILE A 184 -3.97 26.71 5.30
CA ILE A 184 -3.47 27.60 4.25
C ILE A 184 -3.93 29.04 4.50
N HIS A 185 -5.16 29.23 4.95
CA HIS A 185 -5.66 30.56 5.29
C HIS A 185 -4.93 31.17 6.49
N THR A 186 -4.64 30.40 7.54
CA THR A 186 -3.91 30.90 8.72
C THR A 186 -2.45 31.28 8.41
N LYS A 187 -1.71 30.46 7.64
CA LYS A 187 -0.32 30.82 7.25
C LYS A 187 -0.24 32.07 6.36
N ASN A 188 -1.26 32.34 5.55
CA ASN A 188 -1.30 33.57 4.77
C ASN A 188 -1.61 34.82 5.62
N TYR A 189 -2.38 34.68 6.69
CA TYR A 189 -2.65 35.79 7.62
C TYR A 189 -1.44 36.17 8.49
N GLU A 190 -0.63 35.21 8.90
CA GLU A 190 0.59 35.45 9.70
C GLU A 190 1.73 36.11 8.91
N ARG A 191 1.72 35.98 7.56
CA ARG A 191 2.68 36.67 6.68
C ARG A 191 2.40 38.17 6.46
N TYR A 192 1.24 38.65 6.85
CA TYR A 192 0.81 40.05 6.69
C TYR A 192 0.63 40.77 8.03
N ARG A 193 1.13 40.23 9.12
CA ARG A 193 1.32 40.90 10.42
C ARG A 193 2.81 41.13 10.67
#